data_dec11a440e5cf96b371814decc913618
#
_entry.id   dec11a440e5cf96b371814decc913618
#
_cell.length_a   1.000
_cell.length_b   1.000
_cell.length_c   1.000
_cell.angle_alpha   90.00
_cell.angle_beta   90.00
_cell.angle_gamma   90.00
#
_symmetry.space_group_name_H-M   'P 1'
#
loop_
_entity.id
_entity.type
_entity.pdbx_description
1 polymer ?
#
loop_
_entity_poly.entity_id
_entity_poly.type
_entity_poly.pdbx_seq_one_letter_code
_entity_poly.pdbx_strand_id
1 'polypeptide(L)'
;MDNSGFTQKRPVRRISSISYIQEMIEKILEEFQLSYKCELRRNAYLMLIFSYLVEEYMQEAPGLNHYSYPGTVYARYAIDYINQHYNEKIKIADLATYIGINRSYLTSNFKKATGYSPQEYLVLLRMDKAASKLKNTDLSVSDVAASVGYGDQLAFSKIFKQYYGVSPRAFRESEDKLVLCTHKGEFQRTVF
;
A
#
# COMPACT_ATOMS: atom_id res chain seq x y z
N MET A 1 -11.10 -11.19 31.95
CA MET A 1 -11.36 -9.77 32.26
C MET A 1 -12.00 -9.18 31.02
N ASP A 2 -13.18 -8.62 31.16
CA ASP A 2 -13.89 -7.99 30.07
C ASP A 2 -13.15 -6.72 29.63
N ASN A 3 -12.59 -6.73 28.41
CA ASN A 3 -11.80 -5.64 27.86
C ASN A 3 -12.65 -4.49 27.29
N SER A 4 -13.99 -4.54 27.45
CA SER A 4 -14.90 -3.52 26.91
C SER A 4 -14.84 -2.17 27.62
N GLY A 5 -14.16 -2.08 28.77
CA GLY A 5 -14.15 -0.89 29.61
C GLY A 5 -15.47 -0.66 30.40
N PHE A 6 -16.50 -1.45 30.11
CA PHE A 6 -17.74 -1.47 30.86
C PHE A 6 -17.69 -2.53 31.93
N THR A 7 -18.06 -2.19 33.16
CA THR A 7 -18.16 -3.15 34.27
C THR A 7 -19.51 -3.00 34.95
N GLN A 8 -19.95 -4.02 35.72
CA GLN A 8 -21.18 -3.91 36.55
C GLN A 8 -21.15 -2.71 37.51
N LYS A 9 -19.96 -2.28 37.93
CA LYS A 9 -19.76 -1.12 38.80
C LYS A 9 -19.68 0.21 38.03
N ARG A 10 -19.45 0.19 36.73
CA ARG A 10 -19.37 1.36 35.86
C ARG A 10 -20.04 1.07 34.49
N PRO A 11 -21.40 1.03 34.51
CA PRO A 11 -22.15 0.73 33.30
C PRO A 11 -22.18 1.90 32.29
N VAL A 12 -21.76 3.10 32.73
CA VAL A 12 -21.75 4.32 31.91
C VAL A 12 -20.30 4.81 31.78
N ARG A 13 -19.90 5.10 30.59
CA ARG A 13 -18.60 5.67 30.27
C ARG A 13 -18.77 7.08 29.69
N ARG A 14 -17.89 7.99 30.08
CA ARG A 14 -17.79 9.30 29.44
C ARG A 14 -16.88 9.13 28.21
N ILE A 15 -17.33 9.67 27.09
CA ILE A 15 -16.57 9.69 25.82
C ILE A 15 -16.37 11.14 25.41
N SER A 16 -15.16 11.48 24.94
CA SER A 16 -14.81 12.84 24.52
C SER A 16 -15.47 13.20 23.19
N SER A 17 -15.70 12.20 22.34
CA SER A 17 -16.33 12.36 21.02
C SER A 17 -17.88 12.45 21.06
N ILE A 18 -18.49 12.66 22.23
CA ILE A 18 -19.96 12.59 22.38
C ILE A 18 -20.71 13.58 21.47
N SER A 19 -20.16 14.76 21.25
CA SER A 19 -20.79 15.77 20.39
C SER A 19 -20.86 15.32 18.94
N TYR A 20 -19.80 14.67 18.43
CA TYR A 20 -19.79 14.12 17.08
C TYR A 20 -20.74 12.93 16.94
N ILE A 21 -20.81 12.08 17.97
CA ILE A 21 -21.75 10.94 17.97
C ILE A 21 -23.19 11.43 17.97
N GLN A 22 -23.50 12.46 18.77
CA GLN A 22 -24.84 13.08 18.79
C GLN A 22 -25.21 13.64 17.42
N GLU A 23 -24.31 14.39 16.77
CA GLU A 23 -24.53 14.91 15.42
C GLU A 23 -24.80 13.79 14.41
N MET A 24 -24.06 12.68 14.47
CA MET A 24 -24.26 11.55 13.56
C MET A 24 -25.60 10.84 13.82
N ILE A 25 -26.04 10.73 15.08
CA ILE A 25 -27.35 10.18 15.45
C ILE A 25 -28.47 11.08 14.91
N GLU A 26 -28.36 12.40 15.05
CA GLU A 26 -29.33 13.35 14.52
C GLU A 26 -29.46 13.20 13.00
N LYS A 27 -28.35 13.12 12.28
CA LYS A 27 -28.34 12.88 10.83
C LYS A 27 -28.99 11.54 10.44
N ILE A 28 -28.83 10.48 11.25
CA ILE A 28 -29.50 9.20 11.04
C ILE A 28 -31.02 9.36 11.20
N LEU A 29 -31.46 10.12 12.19
CA LEU A 29 -32.88 10.36 12.46
C LEU A 29 -33.55 11.25 11.41
N GLU A 30 -32.80 12.16 10.77
CA GLU A 30 -33.26 12.97 9.64
C GLU A 30 -33.48 12.16 8.36
N GLU A 31 -32.78 11.04 8.18
CA GLU A 31 -32.89 10.18 6.99
C GLU A 31 -34.03 9.16 7.14
N PHE A 32 -35.27 9.62 7.20
CA PHE A 32 -36.45 8.76 7.45
C PHE A 32 -37.10 8.21 6.16
N GLN A 33 -36.63 8.60 4.98
CA GLN A 33 -37.15 8.05 3.74
C GLN A 33 -36.63 6.63 3.46
N LEU A 34 -37.53 5.75 3.02
CA LEU A 34 -37.21 4.39 2.59
C LEU A 34 -36.67 4.43 1.16
N SER A 35 -35.41 4.84 1.00
CA SER A 35 -34.69 4.77 -0.26
C SER A 35 -33.31 4.18 -0.07
N TYR A 36 -32.79 3.49 -1.07
CA TYR A 36 -31.44 2.91 -1.01
C TYR A 36 -30.36 3.96 -0.72
N LYS A 37 -30.54 5.18 -1.23
CA LYS A 37 -29.65 6.31 -0.95
C LYS A 37 -29.65 6.69 0.52
N CYS A 38 -30.80 6.75 1.17
CA CYS A 38 -30.91 7.10 2.60
C CYS A 38 -30.38 5.96 3.47
N GLU A 39 -30.57 4.71 3.07
CA GLU A 39 -30.01 3.54 3.74
C GLU A 39 -28.49 3.56 3.73
N LEU A 40 -27.87 3.85 2.57
CA LEU A 40 -26.42 3.99 2.47
C LEU A 40 -25.89 5.11 3.38
N ARG A 41 -26.58 6.26 3.44
CA ARG A 41 -26.17 7.36 4.34
C ARG A 41 -26.29 7.00 5.81
N ARG A 42 -27.38 6.36 6.23
CA ARG A 42 -27.52 5.86 7.61
C ARG A 42 -26.38 4.91 7.98
N ASN A 43 -26.06 3.98 7.09
CA ASN A 43 -24.93 3.06 7.29
C ASN A 43 -23.59 3.78 7.38
N ALA A 44 -23.37 4.82 6.57
CA ALA A 44 -22.16 5.64 6.64
C ALA A 44 -22.03 6.37 7.98
N TYR A 45 -23.13 6.97 8.50
CA TYR A 45 -23.12 7.61 9.81
C TYR A 45 -22.89 6.61 10.95
N LEU A 46 -23.47 5.41 10.88
CA LEU A 46 -23.18 4.33 11.83
C LEU A 46 -21.69 3.94 11.82
N MET A 47 -21.09 3.81 10.66
CA MET A 47 -19.64 3.52 10.55
C MET A 47 -18.79 4.65 11.14
N LEU A 48 -19.17 5.92 10.97
CA LEU A 48 -18.52 7.05 11.63
C LEU A 48 -18.62 6.97 13.15
N ILE A 49 -19.79 6.65 13.70
CA ILE A 49 -19.97 6.46 15.15
C ILE A 49 -19.02 5.36 15.66
N PHE A 50 -18.97 4.21 14.98
CA PHE A 50 -18.06 3.13 15.35
C PHE A 50 -16.59 3.55 15.26
N SER A 51 -16.20 4.34 14.25
CA SER A 51 -14.85 4.86 14.12
C SER A 51 -14.46 5.72 15.33
N TYR A 52 -15.31 6.66 15.75
CA TYR A 52 -15.06 7.48 16.94
C TYR A 52 -14.98 6.66 18.23
N LEU A 53 -15.86 5.68 18.40
CA LEU A 53 -15.85 4.80 19.58
C LEU A 53 -14.57 3.94 19.64
N VAL A 54 -14.13 3.43 18.50
CA VAL A 54 -12.89 2.65 18.40
C VAL A 54 -11.67 3.53 18.71
N GLU A 55 -11.61 4.73 18.13
CA GLU A 55 -10.51 5.68 18.39
C GLU A 55 -10.41 6.03 19.88
N GLU A 56 -11.52 6.35 20.51
CA GLU A 56 -11.60 6.64 21.94
C GLU A 56 -11.15 5.45 22.81
N TYR A 57 -11.61 4.25 22.45
CA TYR A 57 -11.21 3.01 23.13
C TYR A 57 -9.71 2.76 23.01
N MET A 58 -9.13 3.00 21.84
CA MET A 58 -7.70 2.81 21.58
C MET A 58 -6.83 3.82 22.33
N GLN A 59 -7.32 5.06 22.53
CA GLN A 59 -6.60 6.09 23.30
C GLN A 59 -6.47 5.71 24.79
N GLU A 60 -7.50 5.09 25.37
CA GLU A 60 -7.52 4.72 26.79
C GLU A 60 -6.86 3.37 27.10
N ALA A 61 -6.63 2.55 26.10
CA ALA A 61 -6.00 1.24 26.24
C ALA A 61 -4.65 1.17 25.46
N PRO A 62 -3.63 1.91 25.87
CA PRO A 62 -2.36 2.02 25.13
C PRO A 62 -1.62 0.69 24.95
N GLY A 63 -2.02 -0.38 25.65
CA GLY A 63 -1.50 -1.73 25.45
C GLY A 63 -2.26 -2.54 24.39
N LEU A 64 -3.41 -2.06 23.90
CA LEU A 64 -4.23 -2.69 22.86
C LEU A 64 -4.03 -2.07 21.47
N ASN A 65 -3.01 -1.22 21.29
CA ASN A 65 -2.63 -0.59 20.03
C ASN A 65 -2.22 -1.59 18.92
N HIS A 66 -2.70 -2.82 18.99
CA HIS A 66 -2.48 -3.84 17.98
C HIS A 66 -3.80 -4.49 17.52
N TYR A 67 -4.70 -3.69 16.91
CA TYR A 67 -5.36 -4.27 15.75
C TYR A 67 -4.29 -4.37 14.65
N SER A 68 -3.42 -5.33 14.87
CA SER A 68 -2.44 -5.72 13.86
C SER A 68 -3.24 -6.48 12.81
N TYR A 69 -3.52 -5.84 11.69
CA TYR A 69 -3.97 -6.58 10.53
C TYR A 69 -3.00 -7.73 10.24
N PRO A 70 -3.46 -8.85 9.70
CA PRO A 70 -2.55 -9.89 9.23
C PRO A 70 -1.44 -9.28 8.40
N GLY A 71 -0.21 -9.76 8.54
CA GLY A 71 0.94 -9.21 7.83
C GLY A 71 0.78 -9.15 6.32
N THR A 72 -0.09 -10.01 5.76
CA THR A 72 -0.51 -10.01 4.34
C THR A 72 -1.25 -8.75 3.93
N VAL A 73 -2.04 -8.14 4.82
CA VAL A 73 -2.76 -6.88 4.53
C VAL A 73 -1.77 -5.73 4.37
N TYR A 74 -0.79 -5.62 5.26
CA TYR A 74 0.27 -4.61 5.15
C TYR A 74 1.12 -4.79 3.89
N ALA A 75 1.44 -6.05 3.56
CA ALA A 75 2.17 -6.36 2.33
C ALA A 75 1.37 -5.94 1.10
N ARG A 76 0.08 -6.23 1.04
CA ARG A 76 -0.81 -5.82 -0.05
C ARG A 76 -0.88 -4.30 -0.20
N TYR A 77 -1.08 -3.58 0.89
CA TYR A 77 -1.05 -2.11 0.89
C TYR A 77 0.27 -1.55 0.32
N ALA A 78 1.40 -2.13 0.72
CA ALA A 78 2.69 -1.70 0.23
C ALA A 78 2.90 -2.06 -1.25
N ILE A 79 2.41 -3.20 -1.73
CA ILE A 79 2.42 -3.59 -3.14
C ILE A 79 1.63 -2.58 -3.97
N ASP A 80 0.40 -2.27 -3.55
CA ASP A 80 -0.48 -1.33 -4.25
C ASP A 80 0.15 0.07 -4.31
N TYR A 81 0.71 0.55 -3.20
CA TYR A 81 1.43 1.82 -3.15
C TYR A 81 2.62 1.86 -4.09
N ILE A 82 3.48 0.82 -4.07
CA ILE A 82 4.65 0.73 -4.95
C ILE A 82 4.22 0.69 -6.42
N ASN A 83 3.17 -0.05 -6.75
CA ASN A 83 2.66 -0.14 -8.12
C ASN A 83 2.12 1.20 -8.65
N GLN A 84 1.54 2.03 -7.79
CA GLN A 84 1.00 3.34 -8.17
C GLN A 84 2.09 4.42 -8.26
N HIS A 85 3.13 4.34 -7.42
CA HIS A 85 4.14 5.39 -7.25
C HIS A 85 5.56 4.99 -7.69
N TYR A 86 5.71 3.87 -8.43
CA TYR A 86 7.05 3.33 -8.78
C TYR A 86 7.98 4.32 -9.46
N ASN A 87 7.46 5.29 -10.19
CA ASN A 87 8.21 6.33 -10.89
C ASN A 87 8.67 7.48 -9.98
N GLU A 88 8.21 7.50 -8.74
CA GLU A 88 8.55 8.52 -7.76
C GLU A 88 9.69 8.07 -6.82
N LYS A 89 10.23 9.01 -6.03
CA LYS A 89 11.24 8.69 -5.02
C LYS A 89 10.59 8.07 -3.78
N ILE A 90 10.46 6.75 -3.76
CA ILE A 90 9.91 6.01 -2.61
C ILE A 90 11.02 5.70 -1.61
N LYS A 91 10.81 6.05 -0.33
CA LYS A 91 11.57 5.52 0.80
C LYS A 91 10.72 4.51 1.57
N ILE A 92 11.19 3.28 1.67
CA ILE A 92 10.45 2.21 2.35
C ILE A 92 10.21 2.50 3.84
N ALA A 93 11.08 3.30 4.47
CA ALA A 93 10.87 3.75 5.84
C ALA A 93 9.64 4.67 5.96
N ASP A 94 9.48 5.62 5.02
CA ASP A 94 8.36 6.57 5.01
C ASP A 94 7.04 5.81 4.74
N LEU A 95 7.07 4.83 3.82
CA LEU A 95 5.95 3.95 3.55
C LEU A 95 5.53 3.14 4.79
N ALA A 96 6.48 2.58 5.52
CA ALA A 96 6.19 1.83 6.75
C ALA A 96 5.55 2.74 7.82
N THR A 97 6.07 3.96 7.98
CA THR A 97 5.51 4.97 8.89
C THR A 97 4.09 5.37 8.47
N TYR A 98 3.86 5.57 7.18
CA TYR A 98 2.53 5.89 6.64
C TYR A 98 1.49 4.78 6.92
N ILE A 99 1.92 3.51 6.83
CA ILE A 99 1.07 2.35 7.14
C ILE A 99 0.90 2.15 8.67
N GLY A 100 1.68 2.85 9.50
CA GLY A 100 1.62 2.73 10.97
C GLY A 100 2.36 1.54 11.54
N ILE A 101 3.38 0.99 10.83
CA ILE A 101 4.19 -0.15 11.26
C ILE A 101 5.68 0.14 11.16
N ASN A 102 6.51 -0.65 11.84
CA ASN A 102 7.95 -0.51 11.68
C ASN A 102 8.45 -1.13 10.37
N ARG A 103 9.57 -0.59 9.84
CA ARG A 103 10.17 -1.01 8.57
C ARG A 103 10.52 -2.51 8.53
N SER A 104 11.02 -3.06 9.64
CA SER A 104 11.44 -4.47 9.69
C SER A 104 10.24 -5.41 9.60
N TYR A 105 9.14 -5.08 10.27
CA TYR A 105 7.89 -5.82 10.19
C TYR A 105 7.29 -5.77 8.78
N LEU A 106 7.26 -4.59 8.15
CA LEU A 106 6.84 -4.45 6.75
C LEU A 106 7.69 -5.32 5.83
N THR A 107 9.03 -5.21 5.91
CA THR A 107 9.96 -5.95 5.06
C THR A 107 9.79 -7.46 5.20
N SER A 108 9.64 -7.96 6.44
CA SER A 108 9.44 -9.38 6.70
C SER A 108 8.14 -9.92 6.08
N ASN A 109 7.02 -9.22 6.30
CA ASN A 109 5.72 -9.65 5.76
C ASN A 109 5.64 -9.49 4.25
N PHE A 110 6.21 -8.43 3.70
CA PHE A 110 6.31 -8.22 2.26
C PHE A 110 7.10 -9.34 1.59
N LYS A 111 8.26 -9.71 2.17
CA LYS A 111 9.09 -10.80 1.65
C LYS A 111 8.38 -12.16 1.74
N LYS A 112 7.62 -12.40 2.82
CA LYS A 112 6.79 -13.62 2.92
C LYS A 112 5.70 -13.67 1.85
N ALA A 113 5.10 -12.54 1.50
CA ALA A 113 4.01 -12.47 0.52
C ALA A 113 4.50 -12.51 -0.93
N THR A 114 5.67 -11.90 -1.24
CA THR A 114 6.13 -11.69 -2.62
C THR A 114 7.42 -12.44 -2.98
N GLY A 115 8.13 -12.97 -1.99
CA GLY A 115 9.48 -13.51 -2.16
C GLY A 115 10.60 -12.46 -2.19
N TYR A 116 10.28 -11.17 -2.29
CA TYR A 116 11.20 -10.05 -2.42
C TYR A 116 11.06 -9.07 -1.27
N SER A 117 12.11 -8.33 -0.95
CA SER A 117 11.98 -7.14 -0.11
C SER A 117 11.25 -6.03 -0.88
N PRO A 118 10.62 -5.05 -0.21
CA PRO A 118 9.96 -3.92 -0.89
C PRO A 118 10.88 -3.16 -1.83
N GLN A 119 12.16 -3.03 -1.48
CA GLN A 119 13.15 -2.35 -2.31
C GLN A 119 13.50 -3.15 -3.58
N GLU A 120 13.71 -4.47 -3.45
CA GLU A 120 13.95 -5.35 -4.59
C GLU A 120 12.74 -5.36 -5.53
N TYR A 121 11.53 -5.44 -4.97
CA TYR A 121 10.29 -5.39 -5.73
C TYR A 121 10.15 -4.09 -6.54
N LEU A 122 10.44 -2.93 -5.92
CA LEU A 122 10.42 -1.64 -6.61
C LEU A 122 11.40 -1.61 -7.79
N VAL A 123 12.62 -2.15 -7.61
CA VAL A 123 13.61 -2.20 -8.69
C VAL A 123 13.14 -3.13 -9.81
N LEU A 124 12.64 -4.32 -9.49
CA LEU A 124 12.09 -5.27 -10.47
C LEU A 124 10.97 -4.63 -11.29
N LEU A 125 10.01 -4.01 -10.61
CA LEU A 125 8.88 -3.32 -11.26
C LEU A 125 9.36 -2.23 -12.22
N ARG A 126 10.32 -1.40 -11.79
CA ARG A 126 10.91 -0.36 -12.64
C ARG A 126 11.60 -0.92 -13.86
N MET A 127 12.33 -2.03 -13.71
CA MET A 127 13.03 -2.69 -14.82
C MET A 127 12.04 -3.30 -15.81
N ASP A 128 10.96 -3.92 -15.33
CA ASP A 128 9.89 -4.45 -16.19
C ASP A 128 9.18 -3.33 -16.98
N LYS A 129 8.81 -2.24 -16.30
CA LYS A 129 8.23 -1.06 -16.98
C LYS A 129 9.17 -0.42 -17.97
N ALA A 130 10.47 -0.35 -17.65
CA ALA A 130 11.48 0.17 -18.57
C ALA A 130 11.65 -0.73 -19.81
N ALA A 131 11.71 -2.04 -19.64
CA ALA A 131 11.79 -3.00 -20.76
C ALA A 131 10.58 -2.86 -21.70
N SER A 132 9.38 -2.77 -21.13
CA SER A 132 8.16 -2.54 -21.90
C SER A 132 8.22 -1.22 -22.70
N LYS A 133 8.67 -0.11 -22.08
CA LYS A 133 8.80 1.19 -22.76
C LYS A 133 9.85 1.17 -23.85
N LEU A 134 11.00 0.53 -23.59
CA LEU A 134 12.08 0.39 -24.60
C LEU A 134 11.61 -0.34 -25.86
N LYS A 135 10.72 -1.32 -25.75
CA LYS A 135 10.19 -2.10 -26.86
C LYS A 135 9.01 -1.44 -27.56
N ASN A 136 8.20 -0.68 -26.84
CA ASN A 136 6.92 -0.20 -27.36
C ASN A 136 6.90 1.31 -27.67
N THR A 137 8.00 2.02 -27.43
CA THR A 137 8.08 3.47 -27.66
C THR A 137 9.43 3.88 -28.22
N ASP A 138 9.46 5.04 -28.89
CA ASP A 138 10.69 5.66 -29.43
C ASP A 138 11.37 6.60 -28.42
N LEU A 139 10.97 6.59 -27.15
CA LEU A 139 11.57 7.39 -26.10
C LEU A 139 13.08 7.14 -26.01
N SER A 140 13.87 8.19 -25.78
CA SER A 140 15.30 8.01 -25.54
C SER A 140 15.54 7.15 -24.27
N VAL A 141 16.72 6.52 -24.18
CA VAL A 141 17.09 5.75 -22.97
C VAL A 141 17.06 6.62 -21.71
N SER A 142 17.40 7.90 -21.85
CA SER A 142 17.32 8.90 -20.77
C SER A 142 15.88 9.15 -20.34
N ASP A 143 14.97 9.33 -21.30
CA ASP A 143 13.55 9.57 -21.00
C ASP A 143 12.88 8.32 -20.40
N VAL A 144 13.24 7.13 -20.88
CA VAL A 144 12.79 5.88 -20.27
C VAL A 144 13.29 5.79 -18.83
N ALA A 145 14.57 6.07 -18.55
CA ALA A 145 15.12 6.07 -17.20
C ALA A 145 14.35 7.03 -16.28
N ALA A 146 14.16 8.27 -16.72
CA ALA A 146 13.40 9.29 -15.98
C ALA A 146 11.95 8.84 -15.71
N SER A 147 11.29 8.27 -16.72
CA SER A 147 9.88 7.83 -16.62
C SER A 147 9.65 6.66 -15.68
N VAL A 148 10.71 5.95 -15.27
CA VAL A 148 10.64 4.85 -14.29
C VAL A 148 11.34 5.20 -12.97
N GLY A 149 11.60 6.50 -12.73
CA GLY A 149 12.08 7.02 -11.46
C GLY A 149 13.59 6.96 -11.25
N TYR A 150 14.38 6.98 -12.33
CA TYR A 150 15.83 7.14 -12.28
C TYR A 150 16.23 8.51 -12.82
N GLY A 151 16.81 9.34 -11.94
CA GLY A 151 17.34 10.66 -12.34
C GLY A 151 18.69 10.58 -13.07
N ASP A 152 19.37 9.44 -12.99
CA ASP A 152 20.67 9.21 -13.63
C ASP A 152 20.57 8.02 -14.60
N GLN A 153 20.79 8.31 -15.88
CA GLN A 153 20.78 7.33 -16.95
C GLN A 153 21.90 6.27 -16.82
N LEU A 154 23.08 6.64 -16.29
CA LEU A 154 24.18 5.71 -16.13
C LEU A 154 23.88 4.68 -15.05
N ALA A 155 23.36 5.13 -13.89
CA ALA A 155 22.90 4.25 -12.83
C ALA A 155 21.78 3.32 -13.33
N PHE A 156 20.79 3.86 -14.05
CA PHE A 156 19.75 3.06 -14.69
C PHE A 156 20.32 1.98 -15.62
N SER A 157 21.20 2.37 -16.55
CA SER A 157 21.76 1.44 -17.56
C SER A 157 22.56 0.31 -16.92
N LYS A 158 23.27 0.61 -15.83
CA LYS A 158 24.01 -0.40 -15.05
C LYS A 158 23.08 -1.41 -14.41
N ILE A 159 22.01 -0.94 -13.75
CA ILE A 159 21.01 -1.81 -13.12
C ILE A 159 20.27 -2.61 -14.19
N PHE A 160 19.84 -1.98 -15.28
CA PHE A 160 19.15 -2.64 -16.38
C PHE A 160 20.00 -3.78 -16.98
N LYS A 161 21.29 -3.52 -17.23
CA LYS A 161 22.22 -4.56 -17.71
C LYS A 161 22.39 -5.70 -16.70
N GLN A 162 22.38 -5.40 -15.40
CA GLN A 162 22.45 -6.43 -14.36
C GLN A 162 21.22 -7.36 -14.38
N TYR A 163 20.03 -6.81 -14.71
CA TYR A 163 18.78 -7.58 -14.74
C TYR A 163 18.58 -8.34 -16.06
N TYR A 164 18.88 -7.71 -17.18
CA TYR A 164 18.61 -8.26 -18.51
C TYR A 164 19.84 -8.81 -19.23
N GLY A 165 21.03 -8.69 -18.64
CA GLY A 165 22.30 -9.13 -19.26
C GLY A 165 22.82 -8.22 -20.35
N VAL A 166 22.00 -7.35 -20.94
CA VAL A 166 22.33 -6.45 -22.05
C VAL A 166 22.01 -5.01 -21.72
N SER A 167 22.63 -4.06 -22.42
CA SER A 167 22.34 -2.64 -22.24
C SER A 167 20.92 -2.28 -22.71
N PRO A 168 20.31 -1.18 -22.20
CA PRO A 168 19.00 -0.73 -22.66
C PRO A 168 18.90 -0.52 -24.17
N ARG A 169 19.98 0.00 -24.79
CA ARG A 169 20.06 0.20 -26.24
C ARG A 169 20.07 -1.13 -27.00
N ALA A 170 20.95 -2.07 -26.60
CA ALA A 170 21.01 -3.40 -27.21
C ALA A 170 19.66 -4.16 -26.99
N PHE A 171 19.02 -3.99 -25.84
CA PHE A 171 17.71 -4.58 -25.57
C PHE A 171 16.65 -4.06 -26.54
N ARG A 172 16.64 -2.76 -26.87
CA ARG A 172 15.73 -2.17 -27.85
C ARG A 172 15.91 -2.74 -29.24
N GLU A 173 17.17 -2.90 -29.67
CA GLU A 173 17.55 -3.37 -31.01
C GLU A 173 17.38 -4.88 -31.20
N SER A 174 17.28 -5.66 -30.10
CA SER A 174 17.07 -7.11 -30.17
C SER A 174 15.69 -7.47 -30.70
N GLU A 175 15.61 -8.37 -31.70
CA GLU A 175 14.35 -8.90 -32.23
C GLU A 175 13.69 -9.91 -31.26
N ASP A 176 14.48 -10.54 -30.38
CA ASP A 176 14.02 -11.52 -29.43
C ASP A 176 13.13 -10.89 -28.35
N LYS A 177 11.84 -11.21 -28.40
CA LYS A 177 10.86 -10.87 -27.32
C LYS A 177 11.15 -11.59 -25.99
N LEU A 178 12.14 -12.47 -25.96
CA LEU A 178 12.50 -13.34 -24.84
C LEU A 178 13.98 -13.21 -24.47
N VAL A 179 14.46 -12.02 -24.16
CA VAL A 179 15.67 -11.95 -23.33
C VAL A 179 15.23 -12.25 -21.91
N LEU A 180 15.34 -13.51 -21.54
CA LEU A 180 15.04 -14.05 -20.24
C LEU A 180 15.78 -13.25 -19.17
N CYS A 181 15.06 -12.83 -18.15
CA CYS A 181 15.63 -12.35 -16.90
C CYS A 181 16.60 -13.40 -16.36
N THR A 182 17.90 -13.18 -16.45
CA THR A 182 18.95 -14.12 -15.98
C THR A 182 19.08 -14.13 -14.46
N HIS A 183 18.26 -13.41 -13.73
CA HIS A 183 18.26 -13.41 -12.28
C HIS A 183 16.90 -13.77 -11.70
N LYS A 184 16.87 -15.01 -11.18
CA LYS A 184 15.87 -15.57 -10.25
C LYS A 184 14.42 -15.34 -10.62
N GLY A 185 13.93 -16.29 -11.36
CA GLY A 185 12.59 -16.75 -11.24
C GLY A 185 11.54 -15.71 -11.60
N GLU A 186 10.85 -16.00 -12.66
CA GLU A 186 9.45 -15.73 -12.80
C GLU A 186 8.92 -14.65 -11.86
N PHE A 187 9.00 -13.41 -12.30
CA PHE A 187 8.06 -12.40 -11.89
C PHE A 187 6.71 -12.88 -12.44
N GLN A 188 6.29 -14.02 -11.86
CA GLN A 188 5.04 -14.64 -12.24
C GLN A 188 3.92 -13.69 -11.89
N ARG A 189 3.16 -13.41 -12.86
CA ARG A 189 1.71 -13.26 -12.97
C ARG A 189 0.88 -14.01 -11.90
N THR A 190 1.40 -14.20 -10.69
CA THR A 190 0.72 -14.86 -9.59
C THR A 190 0.69 -13.96 -8.38
N VAL A 191 0.11 -12.78 -8.57
CA VAL A 191 -0.47 -12.03 -7.45
C VAL A 191 -1.81 -11.52 -7.99
N PHE A 192 -2.77 -12.42 -7.96
CA PHE A 192 -4.21 -12.24 -7.70
C PHE A 192 -4.95 -13.52 -8.08
#